data_33e11a002c0b18edcdb677a1f7ddc5fc
#
_entry.id   33e11a002c0b18edcdb677a1f7ddc5fc
#
_cell.length_a   1.000
_cell.length_b   1.000
_cell.length_c   1.000
_cell.angle_alpha   90.00
_cell.angle_beta   90.00
_cell.angle_gamma   90.00
#
_symmetry.space_group_name_H-M   'P 1'
#
loop_
_entity.id
_entity.type
_entity.pdbx_description
1 polymer ?
#
loop_
_entity_poly.entity_id
_entity_poly.type
_entity_poly.pdbx_seq_one_letter_code
_entity_poly.pdbx_strand_id
1 'polypeptide(L)'
;MQPATQSDLTHSGGHRTSVSVALIGSGGAGVLTAGHLLLQVAARLGLFGLLTRSVGAQIRGGESAALLRLAGAPVSCMDDHFDLLLAIDWNNAERFAAEIPLSDTSLIITDAGHAAIPDCLLAVRPRVLELPIAGTAAEVPGGRENMVALGILSAVLGLPVAAVQAVIDASLADKGAAAVAAGIAAVERGRGLATRTGLDLQIRCSPEGRAARWLLTGNEAAGMGALRGGVRFAAAYPITPATEILEWLAPNL
;
A
#
# COMPACT_ATOMS: atom_id res chain seq x y z
N MET A 1 -7.35 -20.07 -23.86
CA MET A 1 -8.05 -19.05 -23.04
C MET A 1 -7.86 -17.73 -23.79
N GLN A 2 -8.92 -17.13 -24.34
CA GLN A 2 -8.81 -15.86 -25.08
C GLN A 2 -8.62 -14.72 -24.08
N PRO A 3 -7.75 -13.73 -24.36
CA PRO A 3 -7.64 -12.54 -23.51
C PRO A 3 -8.94 -11.74 -23.60
N ALA A 4 -9.42 -11.25 -22.47
CA ALA A 4 -10.61 -10.41 -22.39
C ALA A 4 -10.42 -9.16 -23.28
N THR A 5 -11.41 -8.87 -24.10
CA THR A 5 -11.40 -7.72 -24.98
C THR A 5 -11.61 -6.44 -24.16
N GLN A 6 -10.98 -5.34 -24.60
CA GLN A 6 -10.97 -4.01 -23.97
C GLN A 6 -12.36 -3.41 -23.66
N SER A 7 -13.46 -4.00 -24.19
CA SER A 7 -14.83 -3.56 -23.98
C SER A 7 -15.44 -3.94 -22.62
N ASP A 8 -14.83 -4.89 -21.88
CA ASP A 8 -15.33 -5.33 -20.57
C ASP A 8 -14.79 -4.53 -19.38
N LEU A 9 -14.03 -3.46 -19.67
CA LEU A 9 -13.32 -2.68 -18.66
C LEU A 9 -14.14 -1.53 -18.04
N THR A 10 -15.35 -1.26 -18.55
CA THR A 10 -16.17 -0.16 -18.06
C THR A 10 -17.20 -0.65 -17.03
N HIS A 11 -16.82 -0.73 -15.76
CA HIS A 11 -17.79 -0.73 -14.66
C HIS A 11 -18.03 0.70 -14.19
N SER A 12 -19.30 1.04 -13.99
CA SER A 12 -19.83 2.34 -13.56
C SER A 12 -18.98 3.03 -12.50
N GLY A 13 -18.40 4.17 -12.83
CA GLY A 13 -17.61 5.02 -11.94
C GLY A 13 -18.43 5.57 -10.78
N GLY A 14 -18.65 4.76 -9.75
CA GLY A 14 -19.20 5.16 -8.47
C GLY A 14 -18.05 5.32 -7.48
N HIS A 15 -17.88 6.52 -6.90
CA HIS A 15 -16.93 6.72 -5.81
C HIS A 15 -17.19 5.72 -4.67
N ARG A 16 -16.17 4.98 -4.27
CA ARG A 16 -16.25 4.01 -3.17
C ARG A 16 -16.10 4.73 -1.83
N THR A 17 -16.82 4.25 -0.81
CA THR A 17 -16.69 4.75 0.57
C THR A 17 -15.51 4.12 1.30
N SER A 18 -15.12 2.91 0.89
CA SER A 18 -13.99 2.12 1.40
C SER A 18 -13.37 1.32 0.27
N VAL A 19 -12.06 1.13 0.30
CA VAL A 19 -11.31 0.27 -0.63
C VAL A 19 -10.27 -0.52 0.14
N SER A 20 -10.21 -1.83 -0.11
CA SER A 20 -9.24 -2.75 0.48
C SER A 20 -8.18 -3.13 -0.56
N VAL A 21 -6.91 -2.89 -0.24
CA VAL A 21 -5.76 -3.07 -1.14
C VAL A 21 -4.73 -3.99 -0.49
N ALA A 22 -4.31 -5.01 -1.20
CA ALA A 22 -3.17 -5.84 -0.84
C ALA A 22 -2.00 -5.58 -1.79
N LEU A 23 -0.78 -5.45 -1.24
CA LEU A 23 0.47 -5.47 -1.99
C LEU A 23 1.28 -6.67 -1.53
N ILE A 24 1.85 -7.41 -2.48
CA ILE A 24 2.72 -8.55 -2.18
C ILE A 24 3.99 -8.53 -3.00
N GLY A 25 5.01 -9.22 -2.49
CA GLY A 25 6.29 -9.41 -3.16
C GLY A 25 7.36 -9.94 -2.19
N SER A 26 8.54 -10.16 -2.70
CA SER A 26 9.69 -10.62 -1.92
C SER A 26 10.16 -9.58 -0.90
N GLY A 27 10.76 -10.07 0.17
CA GLY A 27 11.44 -9.22 1.15
C GLY A 27 12.54 -8.40 0.48
N GLY A 28 12.44 -7.08 0.61
CA GLY A 28 13.34 -6.14 -0.07
C GLY A 28 12.75 -5.51 -1.34
N ALA A 29 11.68 -6.06 -1.92
CA ALA A 29 10.96 -5.44 -3.05
C ALA A 29 10.28 -4.10 -2.70
N GLY A 30 10.21 -3.77 -1.41
CA GLY A 30 9.67 -2.50 -0.94
C GLY A 30 8.15 -2.47 -0.79
N VAL A 31 7.50 -3.63 -0.73
CA VAL A 31 6.05 -3.80 -0.53
C VAL A 31 5.55 -3.01 0.68
N LEU A 32 6.18 -3.23 1.85
CA LEU A 32 5.80 -2.55 3.09
C LEU A 32 6.00 -1.04 3.01
N THR A 33 7.05 -0.58 2.31
CA THR A 33 7.30 0.84 2.07
C THR A 33 6.19 1.44 1.21
N ALA A 34 5.81 0.80 0.10
CA ALA A 34 4.73 1.28 -0.75
C ALA A 34 3.39 1.34 -0.01
N GLY A 35 3.07 0.30 0.77
CA GLY A 35 1.86 0.28 1.60
C GLY A 35 1.84 1.42 2.63
N HIS A 36 2.96 1.64 3.32
CA HIS A 36 3.08 2.72 4.30
C HIS A 36 2.95 4.11 3.65
N LEU A 37 3.62 4.34 2.52
CA LEU A 37 3.49 5.60 1.77
C LEU A 37 2.04 5.84 1.30
N LEU A 38 1.37 4.80 0.81
CA LEU A 38 -0.03 4.88 0.40
C LEU A 38 -0.94 5.30 1.58
N LEU A 39 -0.72 4.70 2.76
CA LEU A 39 -1.46 5.06 3.96
C LEU A 39 -1.15 6.49 4.43
N GLN A 40 0.10 6.95 4.32
CA GLN A 40 0.47 8.34 4.61
C GLN A 40 -0.23 9.33 3.68
N VAL A 41 -0.33 9.02 2.38
CA VAL A 41 -1.08 9.84 1.41
C VAL A 41 -2.54 9.93 1.82
N ALA A 42 -3.16 8.80 2.17
CA ALA A 42 -4.55 8.76 2.63
C ALA A 42 -4.76 9.61 3.91
N ALA A 43 -3.88 9.46 4.90
CA ALA A 43 -3.93 10.25 6.13
C ALA A 43 -3.78 11.76 5.88
N ARG A 44 -2.89 12.16 4.96
CA ARG A 44 -2.72 13.56 4.55
C ARG A 44 -3.97 14.15 3.91
N LEU A 45 -4.74 13.32 3.21
CA LEU A 45 -6.02 13.69 2.59
C LEU A 45 -7.22 13.62 3.56
N GLY A 46 -6.95 13.33 4.84
CA GLY A 46 -8.00 13.21 5.87
C GLY A 46 -8.81 11.91 5.79
N LEU A 47 -8.38 10.92 4.99
CA LEU A 47 -8.97 9.59 4.98
C LEU A 47 -8.59 8.82 6.25
N PHE A 48 -9.42 7.86 6.61
CA PHE A 48 -9.11 6.84 7.60
C PHE A 48 -8.42 5.66 6.91
N GLY A 49 -7.60 4.94 7.66
CA GLY A 49 -6.96 3.74 7.11
C GLY A 49 -6.41 2.83 8.18
N LEU A 50 -6.29 1.57 7.80
CA LEU A 50 -5.59 0.52 8.54
C LEU A 50 -4.52 -0.07 7.64
N LEU A 51 -3.41 -0.46 8.23
CA LEU A 51 -2.34 -1.22 7.57
C LEU A 51 -1.92 -2.37 8.48
N THR A 52 -2.06 -3.58 7.98
CA THR A 52 -1.50 -4.79 8.59
C THR A 52 -0.36 -5.30 7.73
N ARG A 53 0.70 -5.77 8.37
CA ARG A 53 1.88 -6.35 7.70
C ARG A 53 1.89 -7.86 7.94
N SER A 54 2.08 -8.63 6.89
CA SER A 54 2.41 -10.05 6.98
C SER A 54 3.77 -10.29 6.32
N VAL A 55 4.64 -10.98 7.03
CA VAL A 55 5.99 -11.27 6.54
C VAL A 55 6.33 -12.74 6.82
N GLY A 56 7.12 -13.33 5.94
CA GLY A 56 7.64 -14.67 6.13
C GLY A 56 8.55 -14.80 7.35
N ALA A 57 8.67 -16.02 7.86
CA ALA A 57 9.51 -16.34 9.01
C ALA A 57 11.02 -16.18 8.75
N GLN A 58 11.42 -15.88 7.51
CA GLN A 58 12.81 -15.71 7.13
C GLN A 58 13.35 -14.34 7.54
N ILE A 59 14.56 -14.31 8.11
CA ILE A 59 15.22 -13.08 8.57
C ILE A 59 15.54 -12.13 7.40
N ARG A 60 15.77 -12.66 6.19
CA ARG A 60 16.04 -11.89 4.95
C ARG A 60 15.44 -12.62 3.75
N GLY A 61 14.86 -11.84 2.82
CA GLY A 61 14.40 -12.35 1.52
C GLY A 61 13.12 -13.18 1.54
N GLY A 62 12.42 -13.25 2.67
CA GLY A 62 11.10 -13.88 2.75
C GLY A 62 10.02 -13.05 2.04
N GLU A 63 8.88 -13.67 1.83
CA GLU A 63 7.70 -13.02 1.27
C GLU A 63 7.16 -11.92 2.22
N SER A 64 6.57 -10.87 1.65
CA SER A 64 5.99 -9.74 2.37
C SER A 64 4.66 -9.33 1.78
N ALA A 65 3.70 -9.04 2.66
CA ALA A 65 2.42 -8.46 2.28
C ALA A 65 2.11 -7.21 3.11
N ALA A 66 1.60 -6.19 2.45
CA ALA A 66 1.00 -5.01 3.06
C ALA A 66 -0.49 -5.02 2.76
N LEU A 67 -1.31 -5.15 3.80
CA LEU A 67 -2.76 -5.24 3.73
C LEU A 67 -3.36 -3.93 4.21
N LEU A 68 -4.05 -3.21 3.34
CA LEU A 68 -4.59 -1.89 3.64
C LEU A 68 -6.11 -1.87 3.49
N ARG A 69 -6.75 -1.09 4.33
CA ARG A 69 -8.11 -0.61 4.12
C ARG A 69 -8.11 0.91 4.23
N LEU A 70 -8.58 1.59 3.20
CA LEU A 70 -8.72 3.04 3.15
C LEU A 70 -10.19 3.40 3.08
N ALA A 71 -10.64 4.42 3.83
CA ALA A 71 -12.05 4.78 3.89
C ALA A 71 -12.28 6.28 4.15
N GLY A 72 -13.42 6.76 3.71
CA GLY A 72 -13.92 8.10 4.03
C GLY A 72 -14.48 8.25 5.44
N ALA A 73 -14.72 7.14 6.16
CA ALA A 73 -15.23 7.08 7.53
C ALA A 73 -14.32 6.21 8.41
N PRO A 74 -14.40 6.29 9.75
CA PRO A 74 -13.61 5.46 10.65
C PRO A 74 -13.76 3.97 10.35
N VAL A 75 -12.63 3.24 10.35
CA VAL A 75 -12.56 1.79 10.16
C VAL A 75 -11.83 1.15 11.33
N SER A 76 -12.31 0.00 11.79
CA SER A 76 -11.76 -0.74 12.94
C SER A 76 -11.29 -2.16 12.60
N CYS A 77 -11.55 -2.64 11.37
CA CYS A 77 -11.15 -3.97 10.90
C CYS A 77 -10.84 -3.93 9.40
N MET A 78 -10.16 -4.95 8.91
CA MET A 78 -10.05 -5.21 7.47
C MET A 78 -11.43 -5.60 6.91
N ASP A 79 -11.58 -5.56 5.59
CA ASP A 79 -12.78 -6.00 4.90
C ASP A 79 -12.79 -7.52 4.71
N ASP A 80 -13.93 -8.10 4.34
CA ASP A 80 -14.08 -9.53 4.11
C ASP A 80 -13.32 -10.02 2.87
N HIS A 81 -13.04 -9.13 1.92
CA HIS A 81 -12.23 -9.40 0.73
C HIS A 81 -11.49 -8.14 0.27
N PHE A 82 -10.43 -8.34 -0.50
CA PHE A 82 -9.67 -7.25 -1.08
C PHE A 82 -10.21 -6.86 -2.46
N ASP A 83 -10.44 -5.57 -2.68
CA ASP A 83 -10.85 -5.03 -3.97
C ASP A 83 -9.72 -5.09 -4.99
N LEU A 84 -8.48 -4.93 -4.52
CA LEU A 84 -7.30 -4.88 -5.37
C LEU A 84 -6.12 -5.61 -4.73
N LEU A 85 -5.48 -6.50 -5.49
CA LEU A 85 -4.20 -7.12 -5.18
C LEU A 85 -3.17 -6.65 -6.22
N LEU A 86 -2.11 -5.99 -5.78
CA LEU A 86 -0.96 -5.66 -6.63
C LEU A 86 0.23 -6.53 -6.22
N ALA A 87 0.71 -7.36 -7.13
CA ALA A 87 1.90 -8.16 -6.93
C ALA A 87 3.11 -7.55 -7.64
N ILE A 88 4.16 -7.26 -6.88
CA ILE A 88 5.48 -6.91 -7.43
C ILE A 88 6.14 -8.18 -7.94
N ASP A 89 6.06 -9.27 -7.18
CA ASP A 89 6.43 -10.63 -7.59
C ASP A 89 5.55 -11.66 -6.86
N TRP A 90 5.61 -12.92 -7.29
CA TRP A 90 4.79 -14.03 -6.79
C TRP A 90 5.56 -15.02 -5.92
N ASN A 91 6.79 -14.72 -5.50
CA ASN A 91 7.58 -15.63 -4.70
C ASN A 91 6.89 -15.96 -3.37
N ASN A 92 6.59 -17.23 -3.14
CA ASN A 92 5.88 -17.74 -1.95
C ASN A 92 4.53 -17.07 -1.68
N ALA A 93 3.89 -16.47 -2.69
CA ALA A 93 2.62 -15.73 -2.53
C ALA A 93 1.46 -16.63 -2.08
N GLU A 94 1.51 -17.93 -2.33
CA GLU A 94 0.51 -18.92 -1.89
C GLU A 94 0.28 -18.88 -0.38
N ARG A 95 1.31 -18.53 0.39
CA ARG A 95 1.20 -18.38 1.83
C ARG A 95 0.16 -17.34 2.26
N PHE A 96 -0.04 -16.32 1.45
CA PHE A 96 -0.98 -15.24 1.75
C PHE A 96 -2.40 -15.52 1.30
N ALA A 97 -2.68 -16.68 0.68
CA ALA A 97 -4.01 -16.98 0.12
C ALA A 97 -5.15 -16.89 1.15
N ALA A 98 -4.90 -17.27 2.40
CA ALA A 98 -5.87 -17.17 3.48
C ALA A 98 -5.95 -15.74 4.09
N GLU A 99 -4.90 -14.94 3.93
CA GLU A 99 -4.83 -13.58 4.47
C GLU A 99 -5.32 -12.52 3.46
N ILE A 100 -5.38 -12.90 2.17
CA ILE A 100 -5.83 -12.04 1.07
C ILE A 100 -7.04 -12.69 0.37
N PRO A 101 -8.19 -12.80 1.04
CA PRO A 101 -9.39 -13.30 0.39
C PRO A 101 -9.76 -12.37 -0.77
N LEU A 102 -9.96 -12.97 -1.95
CA LEU A 102 -10.41 -12.29 -3.16
C LEU A 102 -11.83 -12.73 -3.52
N SER A 103 -12.52 -11.95 -4.35
CA SER A 103 -13.81 -12.26 -4.95
C SER A 103 -13.72 -12.21 -6.48
N ASP A 104 -14.80 -12.53 -7.15
CA ASP A 104 -14.93 -12.39 -8.61
C ASP A 104 -14.93 -10.92 -9.09
N THR A 105 -15.18 -9.99 -8.17
CA THR A 105 -15.10 -8.54 -8.43
C THR A 105 -13.72 -7.95 -8.13
N SER A 106 -12.82 -8.71 -7.54
CA SER A 106 -11.45 -8.28 -7.22
C SER A 106 -10.62 -8.09 -8.48
N LEU A 107 -9.66 -7.16 -8.41
CA LEU A 107 -8.68 -6.91 -9.46
C LEU A 107 -7.29 -7.34 -8.99
N ILE A 108 -6.62 -8.18 -9.76
CA ILE A 108 -5.20 -8.47 -9.62
C ILE A 108 -4.43 -7.63 -10.64
N ILE A 109 -3.46 -6.86 -10.16
CA ILE A 109 -2.45 -6.20 -11.00
C ILE A 109 -1.12 -6.90 -10.78
N THR A 110 -0.49 -7.35 -11.85
CA THR A 110 0.78 -8.07 -11.81
C THR A 110 1.76 -7.55 -12.85
N ASP A 111 3.04 -7.79 -12.64
CA ASP A 111 4.05 -7.54 -13.67
C ASP A 111 3.98 -8.59 -14.77
N ALA A 112 4.01 -8.13 -16.02
CA ALA A 112 3.93 -8.99 -17.20
C ALA A 112 5.14 -9.93 -17.39
N GLY A 113 6.26 -9.65 -16.70
CA GLY A 113 7.52 -10.41 -16.80
C GLY A 113 7.77 -11.42 -15.69
N HIS A 114 6.85 -11.51 -14.70
CA HIS A 114 7.03 -12.38 -13.53
C HIS A 114 6.34 -13.75 -13.65
N ALA A 115 6.62 -14.62 -12.68
CA ALA A 115 6.07 -15.97 -12.60
C ALA A 115 4.54 -15.99 -12.63
N ALA A 116 3.96 -17.15 -12.96
CA ALA A 116 2.52 -17.33 -13.00
C ALA A 116 1.85 -17.02 -11.65
N ILE A 117 0.67 -16.44 -11.71
CA ILE A 117 -0.18 -16.21 -10.54
C ILE A 117 -0.56 -17.56 -9.92
N PRO A 118 -0.44 -17.76 -8.60
CA PRO A 118 -0.85 -18.99 -7.93
C PRO A 118 -2.32 -19.34 -8.18
N ASP A 119 -2.61 -20.61 -8.48
CA ASP A 119 -3.97 -21.09 -8.79
C ASP A 119 -4.97 -20.80 -7.66
N CYS A 120 -4.53 -20.85 -6.41
CA CYS A 120 -5.38 -20.54 -5.26
C CYS A 120 -5.96 -19.12 -5.28
N LEU A 121 -5.24 -18.15 -5.84
CA LEU A 121 -5.71 -16.77 -6.01
C LEU A 121 -6.60 -16.60 -7.24
N LEU A 122 -6.49 -17.49 -8.22
CA LEU A 122 -7.33 -17.49 -9.43
C LEU A 122 -8.62 -18.29 -9.25
N ALA A 123 -8.79 -19.03 -8.16
CA ALA A 123 -9.95 -19.91 -7.93
C ALA A 123 -11.30 -19.18 -7.99
N VAL A 124 -11.36 -17.93 -7.52
CA VAL A 124 -12.56 -17.08 -7.54
C VAL A 124 -12.72 -16.30 -8.85
N ARG A 125 -11.82 -16.51 -9.83
CA ARG A 125 -11.83 -15.85 -11.15
C ARG A 125 -11.79 -14.31 -11.06
N PRO A 126 -10.86 -13.73 -10.31
CA PRO A 126 -10.71 -12.28 -10.26
C PRO A 126 -10.33 -11.74 -11.64
N ARG A 127 -10.51 -10.45 -11.84
CA ARG A 127 -9.97 -9.79 -13.03
C ARG A 127 -8.45 -9.68 -12.90
N VAL A 128 -7.73 -9.98 -13.98
CA VAL A 128 -6.25 -9.89 -14.01
C VAL A 128 -5.83 -8.85 -15.03
N LEU A 129 -4.91 -7.98 -14.62
CA LEU A 129 -4.29 -6.98 -15.47
C LEU A 129 -2.77 -7.08 -15.35
N GLU A 130 -2.11 -7.32 -16.46
CA GLU A 130 -0.65 -7.32 -16.56
C GLU A 130 -0.14 -5.95 -16.99
N LEU A 131 0.81 -5.40 -16.23
CA LEU A 131 1.46 -4.12 -16.51
C LEU A 131 2.98 -4.30 -16.46
N PRO A 132 3.76 -3.59 -17.29
CA PRO A 132 5.22 -3.68 -17.30
C PRO A 132 5.85 -2.90 -16.13
N ILE A 133 5.65 -3.34 -14.89
CA ILE A 133 6.07 -2.64 -13.67
C ILE A 133 7.60 -2.57 -13.59
N ALA A 134 8.27 -3.72 -13.69
CA ALA A 134 9.72 -3.83 -13.62
C ALA A 134 10.40 -3.08 -14.79
N GLY A 135 9.88 -3.25 -16.00
CA GLY A 135 10.36 -2.54 -17.19
C GLY A 135 10.26 -1.03 -17.02
N THR A 136 9.13 -0.54 -16.53
CA THR A 136 8.89 0.89 -16.27
C THR A 136 9.82 1.43 -15.17
N ALA A 137 10.08 0.65 -14.12
CA ALA A 137 11.04 1.04 -13.08
C ALA A 137 12.46 1.17 -13.63
N ALA A 138 12.87 0.23 -14.49
CA ALA A 138 14.19 0.23 -15.12
C ALA A 138 14.44 1.43 -16.06
N GLU A 139 13.39 2.02 -16.63
CA GLU A 139 13.50 3.25 -17.46
C GLU A 139 13.87 4.50 -16.64
N VAL A 140 13.70 4.46 -15.31
CA VAL A 140 13.98 5.59 -14.43
C VAL A 140 15.32 5.36 -13.73
N PRO A 141 16.33 6.23 -13.90
CA PRO A 141 17.59 6.10 -13.15
C PRO A 141 17.35 6.09 -11.63
N GLY A 142 17.69 4.98 -10.97
CA GLY A 142 17.39 4.77 -9.55
C GLY A 142 15.93 4.46 -9.23
N GLY A 143 15.10 4.25 -10.25
CA GLY A 143 13.69 3.88 -10.11
C GLY A 143 13.54 2.51 -9.45
N ARG A 144 12.42 2.33 -8.73
CA ARG A 144 12.09 1.09 -8.02
C ARG A 144 10.65 0.67 -8.34
N GLU A 145 10.43 -0.62 -8.46
CA GLU A 145 9.12 -1.22 -8.76
C GLU A 145 8.04 -0.81 -7.75
N ASN A 146 8.38 -0.76 -6.47
CA ASN A 146 7.43 -0.33 -5.44
C ASN A 146 6.98 1.12 -5.59
N MET A 147 7.77 2.00 -6.19
CA MET A 147 7.37 3.38 -6.50
C MET A 147 6.47 3.42 -7.73
N VAL A 148 6.73 2.59 -8.73
CA VAL A 148 5.81 2.40 -9.87
C VAL A 148 4.47 1.84 -9.37
N ALA A 149 4.49 0.84 -8.50
CA ALA A 149 3.31 0.28 -7.87
C ALA A 149 2.50 1.33 -7.08
N LEU A 150 3.18 2.17 -6.28
CA LEU A 150 2.55 3.30 -5.59
C LEU A 150 1.89 4.27 -6.58
N GLY A 151 2.54 4.53 -7.71
CA GLY A 151 2.00 5.34 -8.80
C GLY A 151 0.71 4.76 -9.37
N ILE A 152 0.72 3.47 -9.71
CA ILE A 152 -0.46 2.74 -10.21
C ILE A 152 -1.61 2.84 -9.20
N LEU A 153 -1.35 2.46 -7.95
CA LEU A 153 -2.37 2.47 -6.89
C LEU A 153 -2.94 3.87 -6.66
N SER A 154 -2.08 4.89 -6.61
CA SER A 154 -2.52 6.26 -6.39
C SER A 154 -3.41 6.78 -7.53
N ALA A 155 -3.17 6.37 -8.77
CA ALA A 155 -4.00 6.74 -9.91
C ALA A 155 -5.35 6.00 -9.89
N VAL A 156 -5.33 4.68 -9.67
CA VAL A 156 -6.54 3.83 -9.60
C VAL A 156 -7.46 4.29 -8.47
N LEU A 157 -6.89 4.71 -7.34
CA LEU A 157 -7.64 5.21 -6.17
C LEU A 157 -8.03 6.69 -6.27
N GLY A 158 -7.65 7.38 -7.34
CA GLY A 158 -7.97 8.80 -7.54
C GLY A 158 -7.25 9.75 -6.58
N LEU A 159 -6.09 9.35 -6.03
CA LEU A 159 -5.34 10.19 -5.10
C LEU A 159 -4.61 11.32 -5.83
N PRO A 160 -4.69 12.58 -5.34
CA PRO A 160 -4.05 13.73 -5.98
C PRO A 160 -2.52 13.60 -6.05
N VAL A 161 -1.95 13.93 -7.21
CA VAL A 161 -0.49 13.89 -7.47
C VAL A 161 0.28 14.66 -6.41
N ALA A 162 -0.16 15.88 -6.10
CA ALA A 162 0.51 16.75 -5.13
C ALA A 162 0.60 16.12 -3.71
N ALA A 163 -0.41 15.36 -3.29
CA ALA A 163 -0.38 14.66 -1.99
C ALA A 163 0.64 13.51 -2.00
N VAL A 164 0.73 12.77 -3.12
CA VAL A 164 1.70 11.67 -3.27
C VAL A 164 3.12 12.21 -3.29
N GLN A 165 3.39 13.26 -4.09
CA GLN A 165 4.70 13.91 -4.15
C GLN A 165 5.14 14.43 -2.78
N ALA A 166 4.27 15.13 -2.06
CA ALA A 166 4.59 15.66 -0.73
C ALA A 166 4.92 14.57 0.30
N VAL A 167 4.33 13.37 0.17
CA VAL A 167 4.68 12.23 1.03
C VAL A 167 6.03 11.65 0.62
N ILE A 168 6.33 11.53 -0.67
CA ILE A 168 7.63 11.05 -1.15
C ILE A 168 8.74 12.01 -0.71
N ASP A 169 8.55 13.32 -0.90
CA ASP A 169 9.50 14.36 -0.46
C ASP A 169 9.85 14.20 1.02
N ALA A 170 8.84 14.09 1.88
CA ALA A 170 9.04 13.95 3.32
C ALA A 170 9.69 12.61 3.70
N SER A 171 9.26 11.50 3.08
CA SER A 171 9.69 10.16 3.47
C SER A 171 11.05 9.74 2.92
N LEU A 172 11.50 10.36 1.83
CA LEU A 172 12.79 10.07 1.21
C LEU A 172 13.82 11.20 1.39
N ALA A 173 13.49 12.27 2.12
CA ALA A 173 14.37 13.41 2.34
C ALA A 173 15.77 12.98 2.84
N ASP A 174 15.84 12.09 3.82
CA ASP A 174 17.08 11.58 4.41
C ASP A 174 17.91 10.72 3.43
N LYS A 175 17.31 10.25 2.34
CA LYS A 175 18.01 9.47 1.29
C LYS A 175 18.63 10.35 0.20
N GLY A 176 18.42 11.67 0.29
CA GLY A 176 18.98 12.68 -0.60
C GLY A 176 18.10 12.96 -1.83
N ALA A 177 18.37 14.11 -2.46
CA ALA A 177 17.57 14.65 -3.56
C ALA A 177 17.44 13.70 -4.77
N ALA A 178 18.49 12.94 -5.07
CA ALA A 178 18.45 11.98 -6.17
C ALA A 178 17.44 10.85 -5.94
N ALA A 179 17.33 10.35 -4.69
CA ALA A 179 16.36 9.31 -4.33
C ALA A 179 14.93 9.84 -4.38
N VAL A 180 14.71 11.08 -3.95
CA VAL A 180 13.42 11.76 -4.04
C VAL A 180 13.00 11.92 -5.50
N ALA A 181 13.89 12.46 -6.34
CA ALA A 181 13.62 12.66 -7.77
C ALA A 181 13.31 11.34 -8.50
N ALA A 182 14.08 10.28 -8.23
CA ALA A 182 13.85 8.96 -8.79
C ALA A 182 12.49 8.38 -8.33
N GLY A 183 12.14 8.55 -7.04
CA GLY A 183 10.86 8.12 -6.49
C GLY A 183 9.67 8.81 -7.15
N ILE A 184 9.73 10.14 -7.29
CA ILE A 184 8.69 10.93 -7.96
C ILE A 184 8.54 10.50 -9.43
N ALA A 185 9.65 10.40 -10.17
CA ALA A 185 9.62 9.99 -11.57
C ALA A 185 9.03 8.58 -11.75
N ALA A 186 9.39 7.61 -10.90
CA ALA A 186 8.84 6.26 -10.94
C ALA A 186 7.32 6.25 -10.65
N VAL A 187 6.86 7.04 -9.67
CA VAL A 187 5.43 7.20 -9.38
C VAL A 187 4.69 7.80 -10.57
N GLU A 188 5.21 8.84 -11.20
CA GLU A 188 4.60 9.47 -12.39
C GLU A 188 4.46 8.48 -13.54
N ARG A 189 5.48 7.64 -13.77
CA ARG A 189 5.42 6.56 -14.78
C ARG A 189 4.34 5.55 -14.44
N GLY A 190 4.26 5.11 -13.18
CA GLY A 190 3.23 4.19 -12.70
C GLY A 190 1.82 4.75 -12.86
N ARG A 191 1.61 6.02 -12.54
CA ARG A 191 0.34 6.72 -12.79
C ARG A 191 -0.03 6.72 -14.27
N GLY A 192 0.94 6.97 -15.15
CA GLY A 192 0.75 6.93 -16.59
C GLY A 192 0.36 5.53 -17.11
N LEU A 193 0.87 4.45 -16.51
CA LEU A 193 0.42 3.08 -16.80
C LEU A 193 -1.05 2.90 -16.45
N ALA A 194 -1.44 3.23 -15.24
CA ALA A 194 -2.82 3.06 -14.74
C ALA A 194 -3.83 3.86 -15.55
N THR A 195 -3.54 5.11 -15.89
CA THR A 195 -4.44 5.99 -16.66
C THR A 195 -4.79 5.40 -18.02
N ARG A 196 -3.85 4.69 -18.65
CA ARG A 196 -4.09 4.05 -19.95
C ARG A 196 -5.00 2.83 -19.89
N THR A 197 -5.23 2.26 -18.71
CA THR A 197 -6.07 1.08 -18.55
C THR A 197 -7.54 1.40 -18.33
N GLY A 198 -7.88 2.65 -18.02
CA GLY A 198 -9.24 3.06 -17.66
C GLY A 198 -9.74 2.50 -16.33
N LEU A 199 -8.85 1.95 -15.49
CA LEU A 199 -9.20 1.47 -14.15
C LEU A 199 -9.58 2.63 -13.23
N ASP A 200 -10.69 2.47 -12.54
CA ASP A 200 -11.24 3.47 -11.64
C ASP A 200 -11.85 2.80 -10.39
N LEU A 201 -11.14 2.89 -9.28
CA LEU A 201 -11.59 2.49 -7.95
C LEU A 201 -11.56 3.71 -7.00
N GLN A 202 -11.90 4.89 -7.53
CA GLN A 202 -11.79 6.15 -6.78
C GLN A 202 -12.45 6.06 -5.41
N ILE A 203 -11.66 6.40 -4.40
CA ILE A 203 -12.17 6.56 -3.04
C ILE A 203 -12.71 7.98 -2.87
N ARG A 204 -13.89 8.09 -2.31
CA ARG A 204 -14.51 9.39 -2.06
C ARG A 204 -13.73 10.14 -0.97
N CYS A 205 -12.92 11.11 -1.39
CA CYS A 205 -12.41 12.13 -0.49
C CYS A 205 -13.51 13.18 -0.29
N SER A 206 -14.03 13.33 0.91
CA SER A 206 -15.01 14.40 1.19
C SER A 206 -14.34 15.76 0.95
N PRO A 207 -14.94 16.65 0.14
CA PRO A 207 -14.30 17.93 -0.21
C PRO A 207 -14.23 18.93 0.95
N GLU A 208 -14.93 18.69 2.03
CA GLU A 208 -15.00 19.63 3.14
C GLU A 208 -13.85 19.43 4.12
N GLY A 209 -12.80 20.27 3.98
CA GLY A 209 -11.83 20.69 4.99
C GLY A 209 -11.37 19.68 6.04
N ARG A 210 -11.18 18.42 5.68
CA ARG A 210 -10.69 17.44 6.65
C ARG A 210 -9.24 17.73 6.99
N ALA A 211 -8.99 17.94 8.28
CA ALA A 211 -7.64 17.99 8.80
C ALA A 211 -6.90 16.68 8.48
N ALA A 212 -5.60 16.77 8.17
CA ALA A 212 -4.75 15.61 8.08
C ALA A 212 -4.87 14.75 9.35
N ARG A 213 -4.83 13.44 9.19
CA ARG A 213 -4.95 12.51 10.31
C ARG A 213 -3.58 12.10 10.82
N TRP A 214 -3.52 11.85 12.10
CA TRP A 214 -2.37 11.18 12.68
C TRP A 214 -2.35 9.73 12.21
N LEU A 215 -1.18 9.30 11.78
CA LEU A 215 -0.86 7.91 11.49
C LEU A 215 0.03 7.42 12.62
N LEU A 216 -0.44 6.43 13.35
CA LEU A 216 0.24 5.87 14.51
C LEU A 216 0.31 4.35 14.38
N THR A 217 1.41 3.77 14.80
CA THR A 217 1.49 2.34 15.09
C THR A 217 0.77 2.02 16.39
N GLY A 218 0.46 0.74 16.63
CA GLY A 218 -0.12 0.31 17.91
C GLY A 218 0.80 0.62 19.10
N ASN A 219 2.12 0.50 18.92
CA ASN A 219 3.11 0.81 19.95
C ASN A 219 3.18 2.31 20.26
N GLU A 220 3.16 3.17 19.26
CA GLU A 220 3.06 4.63 19.45
C GLU A 220 1.75 5.05 20.13
N ALA A 221 0.64 4.44 19.73
CA ALA A 221 -0.65 4.70 20.36
C ALA A 221 -0.67 4.25 21.83
N ALA A 222 -0.03 3.11 22.16
CA ALA A 222 0.12 2.64 23.53
C ALA A 222 0.98 3.60 24.37
N GLY A 223 2.12 4.07 23.81
CA GLY A 223 2.98 5.06 24.45
C GLY A 223 2.24 6.39 24.72
N MET A 224 1.50 6.89 23.70
CA MET A 224 0.68 8.09 23.85
C MET A 224 -0.40 7.93 24.92
N GLY A 225 -1.06 6.77 24.95
CA GLY A 225 -2.07 6.44 25.95
C GLY A 225 -1.50 6.43 27.36
N ALA A 226 -0.31 5.81 27.54
CA ALA A 226 0.40 5.79 28.82
C ALA A 226 0.76 7.20 29.31
N LEU A 227 1.29 8.06 28.42
CA LEU A 227 1.63 9.45 28.73
C LEU A 227 0.38 10.25 29.13
N ARG A 228 -0.72 10.12 28.41
CA ARG A 228 -2.01 10.75 28.72
C ARG A 228 -2.63 10.21 30.01
N GLY A 229 -2.39 8.94 30.33
CA GLY A 229 -2.78 8.30 31.59
C GLY A 229 -1.96 8.75 32.82
N GLY A 230 -0.94 9.60 32.61
CA GLY A 230 -0.15 10.19 33.69
C GLY A 230 1.13 9.42 34.01
N VAL A 231 1.57 8.48 33.17
CA VAL A 231 2.87 7.81 33.31
C VAL A 231 3.98 8.87 33.18
N ARG A 232 4.93 8.86 34.12
CA ARG A 232 6.09 9.78 34.18
C ARG A 232 7.41 9.05 34.22
N PHE A 233 7.38 7.74 34.35
CA PHE A 233 8.55 6.88 34.36
C PHE A 233 8.20 5.56 33.70
N ALA A 234 9.08 5.07 32.82
CA ALA A 234 8.96 3.78 32.19
C ALA A 234 10.28 3.02 32.29
N ALA A 235 10.24 1.78 32.73
CA ALA A 235 11.36 0.86 32.74
C ALA A 235 10.90 -0.46 32.11
N ALA A 236 11.62 -0.91 31.10
CA ALA A 236 11.32 -2.17 30.43
C ALA A 236 12.58 -2.77 29.82
N TYR A 237 12.54 -4.08 29.60
CA TYR A 237 13.57 -4.76 28.85
C TYR A 237 13.35 -4.51 27.33
N PRO A 238 14.38 -4.06 26.58
CA PRO A 238 14.23 -3.77 25.16
C PRO A 238 14.12 -5.08 24.35
N ILE A 239 12.92 -5.52 24.12
CA ILE A 239 12.62 -6.72 23.34
C ILE A 239 11.56 -6.41 22.28
N THR A 240 11.84 -6.76 21.02
CA THR A 240 10.90 -6.61 19.91
C THR A 240 9.63 -7.50 20.15
N PRO A 241 8.43 -6.96 19.96
CA PRO A 241 8.11 -5.64 19.38
C PRO A 241 7.93 -4.50 20.42
N ALA A 242 8.06 -4.75 21.70
CA ALA A 242 7.75 -3.77 22.75
C ALA A 242 8.76 -2.62 22.84
N THR A 243 9.96 -2.77 22.30
CA THR A 243 11.00 -1.72 22.27
C THR A 243 10.52 -0.41 21.68
N GLU A 244 9.70 -0.48 20.61
CA GLU A 244 9.15 0.72 19.96
C GLU A 244 8.30 1.59 20.89
N ILE A 245 7.67 1.01 21.93
CA ILE A 245 6.94 1.79 22.95
C ILE A 245 7.91 2.65 23.76
N LEU A 246 9.06 2.05 24.16
CA LEU A 246 10.10 2.80 24.89
C LEU A 246 10.76 3.87 24.03
N GLU A 247 11.05 3.55 22.77
CA GLU A 247 11.62 4.49 21.81
C GLU A 247 10.70 5.70 21.59
N TRP A 248 9.38 5.46 21.56
CA TRP A 248 8.41 6.54 21.46
C TRP A 248 8.29 7.34 22.77
N LEU A 249 8.31 6.66 23.94
CA LEU A 249 8.18 7.32 25.25
C LEU A 249 9.42 8.16 25.59
N ALA A 250 10.62 7.70 25.25
CA ALA A 250 11.87 8.33 25.68
C ALA A 250 11.97 9.85 25.35
N PRO A 251 11.64 10.32 24.14
CA PRO A 251 11.65 11.75 23.83
C PRO A 251 10.39 12.49 24.32
N ASN A 252 9.35 11.80 24.79
CA ASN A 252 8.04 12.38 25.13
C ASN A 252 7.75 12.39 26.64
N LEU A 253 8.55 11.71 27.47
CA LEU A 253 8.52 11.78 28.92
C LEU A 253 9.34 12.97 29.43
#